data_3a7193804c1269f2e93838fed52a3378
#
_entry.id   3a7193804c1269f2e93838fed52a3378
#
_cell.length_a   1.000
_cell.length_b   1.000
_cell.length_c   1.000
_cell.angle_alpha   90.00
_cell.angle_beta   90.00
_cell.angle_gamma   90.00
#
_symmetry.space_group_name_H-M   'P 1'
#
loop_
_entity.id
_entity.type
_entity.pdbx_description
1 polymer ?
#
loop_
_entity_poly.entity_id
_entity_poly.type
_entity_poly.pdbx_seq_one_letter_code
_entity_poly.pdbx_strand_id
1 'polypeptide(L)'
;AGSLGTSASLSAASCEIGSFQGELGTVILDGAPGEPGSPFRATGYFLPFGSDGFSAGRRRTGALAEFDATQMEVGDPAGLDRLAATVRASARRSVEGLEPRAGALSLGLVIGDTSGFDVGTEGSFRRAGLSHLVAVSGSNVAIVLGAVLILGSRLSVPLRLSLAGAALGIFVLVVGPEPSVLRAAAMGVVALLALLLGRRSEPLQALCLATMVLSALRPTLVFSLGFWLSVAATLGIILWASAASRSLERIIGSGRKRAWLGAAFGVTCAAQFAVAPILALVFGTLSVTGPLANLLAVPAVPLATILGFLAAVTGTIAAPLADVCAFLSAPFLGWILWVADHLGRSDWSDAAVSPHAGWALMVLVTVAGVTTLCVRRT
;
A
#
# COMPACT_ATOMS: atom_id res chain seq x y z
N ALA A 1 -5.63 -5.01 -25.18
CA ALA A 1 -6.03 -4.16 -24.07
C ALA A 1 -7.01 -4.99 -23.23
N GLY A 2 -6.50 -5.73 -22.25
CA GLY A 2 -7.35 -6.49 -21.34
C GLY A 2 -7.83 -5.55 -20.24
N SER A 3 -9.15 -5.38 -20.10
CA SER A 3 -9.75 -4.72 -18.95
C SER A 3 -9.33 -5.48 -17.69
N LEU A 4 -8.62 -4.83 -16.79
CA LEU A 4 -8.42 -5.35 -15.43
C LEU A 4 -9.80 -5.39 -14.79
N GLY A 5 -10.34 -6.58 -14.55
CA GLY A 5 -11.62 -6.75 -13.88
C GLY A 5 -11.59 -6.12 -12.49
N THR A 6 -12.65 -5.48 -12.08
CA THR A 6 -12.78 -4.85 -10.78
C THR A 6 -13.08 -5.91 -9.71
N SER A 7 -12.35 -5.91 -8.61
CA SER A 7 -12.63 -6.79 -7.47
C SER A 7 -13.81 -6.25 -6.67
N ALA A 8 -14.75 -7.12 -6.30
CA ALA A 8 -15.90 -6.78 -5.48
C ALA A 8 -16.14 -7.83 -4.39
N SER A 9 -16.62 -7.41 -3.23
CA SER A 9 -17.06 -8.33 -2.19
C SER A 9 -18.50 -8.73 -2.44
N LEU A 10 -18.76 -10.03 -2.40
CA LEU A 10 -20.08 -10.59 -2.60
C LEU A 10 -20.72 -10.84 -1.23
N SER A 11 -21.81 -10.13 -0.92
CA SER A 11 -22.54 -10.25 0.34
C SER A 11 -23.78 -11.16 0.25
N ALA A 12 -24.29 -11.37 -0.95
CA ALA A 12 -25.39 -12.30 -1.19
C ALA A 12 -25.29 -12.88 -2.60
N ALA A 13 -25.62 -14.14 -2.74
CA ALA A 13 -25.74 -14.80 -4.05
C ALA A 13 -26.97 -15.71 -4.05
N SER A 14 -27.67 -15.78 -5.18
CA SER A 14 -28.70 -16.77 -5.43
C SER A 14 -28.43 -17.44 -6.77
N CYS A 15 -28.57 -18.76 -6.83
CA CYS A 15 -28.46 -19.54 -8.06
C CYS A 15 -29.60 -20.56 -8.13
N GLU A 16 -29.71 -21.30 -9.23
CA GLU A 16 -30.75 -22.33 -9.38
C GLU A 16 -30.72 -23.41 -8.28
N ILE A 17 -29.59 -23.58 -7.59
CA ILE A 17 -29.40 -24.57 -6.54
C ILE A 17 -29.70 -24.03 -5.14
N GLY A 18 -29.69 -22.70 -4.96
CA GLY A 18 -29.96 -22.07 -3.66
C GLY A 18 -29.62 -20.60 -3.58
N SER A 19 -29.87 -19.98 -2.42
CA SER A 19 -29.49 -18.61 -2.12
C SER A 19 -28.63 -18.57 -0.88
N PHE A 20 -27.65 -17.67 -0.84
CA PHE A 20 -26.76 -17.42 0.28
C PHE A 20 -26.73 -15.93 0.60
N GLN A 21 -26.72 -15.59 1.89
CA GLN A 21 -26.52 -14.22 2.39
C GLN A 21 -25.40 -14.23 3.41
N GLY A 22 -24.42 -13.36 3.23
CA GLY A 22 -23.23 -13.23 4.07
C GLY A 22 -22.01 -12.82 3.25
N GLU A 23 -20.84 -12.69 3.89
CA GLU A 23 -19.60 -12.48 3.16
C GLU A 23 -19.18 -13.78 2.48
N LEU A 24 -19.32 -13.83 1.15
CA LEU A 24 -18.93 -14.99 0.33
C LEU A 24 -17.46 -14.91 -0.13
N GLY A 25 -16.80 -13.77 0.08
CA GLY A 25 -15.44 -13.53 -0.36
C GLY A 25 -15.36 -12.51 -1.49
N THR A 26 -14.17 -12.43 -2.11
CA THR A 26 -13.90 -11.50 -3.21
C THR A 26 -14.07 -12.20 -4.53
N VAL A 27 -14.82 -11.58 -5.43
CA VAL A 27 -14.96 -11.99 -6.83
C VAL A 27 -14.43 -10.89 -7.74
N ILE A 28 -13.96 -11.26 -8.91
CA ILE A 28 -13.56 -10.29 -9.93
C ILE A 28 -14.72 -10.15 -10.90
N LEU A 29 -15.19 -8.92 -11.08
CA LEU A 29 -16.22 -8.57 -12.06
C LEU A 29 -15.54 -8.10 -13.34
N ASP A 30 -15.98 -8.61 -14.48
CA ASP A 30 -15.61 -8.06 -15.77
C ASP A 30 -16.57 -6.91 -16.09
N GLY A 31 -16.06 -5.69 -16.18
CA GLY A 31 -16.82 -4.46 -16.30
C GLY A 31 -16.55 -3.49 -15.15
N ALA A 32 -16.77 -2.20 -15.37
CA ALA A 32 -16.52 -1.17 -14.36
C ALA A 32 -17.79 -0.96 -13.50
N PRO A 33 -17.87 -1.53 -12.32
CA PRO A 33 -18.90 -1.12 -11.37
C PRO A 33 -18.60 0.31 -10.91
N GLY A 34 -19.59 0.95 -10.33
CA GLY A 34 -19.50 2.30 -9.78
C GLY A 34 -18.39 2.50 -8.74
N GLU A 35 -18.43 3.60 -8.03
CA GLU A 35 -17.46 3.94 -6.97
C GLU A 35 -17.34 2.83 -5.92
N PRO A 36 -16.14 2.57 -5.39
CA PRO A 36 -15.95 1.64 -4.28
C PRO A 36 -16.88 1.94 -3.10
N GLY A 37 -17.57 0.93 -2.58
CA GLY A 37 -18.60 1.08 -1.54
C GLY A 37 -20.02 1.28 -2.09
N SER A 38 -20.21 1.41 -3.41
CA SER A 38 -21.54 1.41 -3.99
C SER A 38 -22.15 0.01 -3.93
N PRO A 39 -23.40 -0.14 -3.47
CA PRO A 39 -24.10 -1.41 -3.58
C PRO A 39 -24.37 -1.72 -5.05
N PHE A 40 -24.22 -2.96 -5.41
CA PHE A 40 -24.53 -3.39 -6.77
C PHE A 40 -25.34 -4.68 -6.77
N ARG A 41 -26.13 -4.86 -7.82
CA ARG A 41 -26.79 -6.11 -8.16
C ARG A 41 -26.33 -6.53 -9.54
N ALA A 42 -25.77 -7.72 -9.66
CA ALA A 42 -25.32 -8.24 -10.94
C ALA A 42 -25.95 -9.61 -11.19
N THR A 43 -26.33 -9.86 -12.43
CA THR A 43 -26.78 -11.17 -12.93
C THR A 43 -25.74 -11.65 -13.94
N GLY A 44 -25.27 -12.87 -13.82
CA GLY A 44 -24.24 -13.41 -14.68
C GLY A 44 -23.80 -14.81 -14.27
N TYR A 45 -22.61 -15.22 -14.69
CA TYR A 45 -22.07 -16.56 -14.48
C TYR A 45 -20.75 -16.53 -13.75
N PHE A 46 -20.55 -17.46 -12.80
CA PHE A 46 -19.24 -17.68 -12.21
C PHE A 46 -18.35 -18.49 -13.15
N LEU A 47 -17.20 -17.95 -13.48
CA LEU A 47 -16.20 -18.60 -14.30
C LEU A 47 -15.06 -19.10 -13.42
N PRO A 48 -14.63 -20.37 -13.60
CA PRO A 48 -13.45 -20.87 -12.95
C PRO A 48 -12.23 -20.12 -13.52
N PHE A 49 -11.25 -19.85 -12.69
CA PHE A 49 -10.01 -19.26 -13.15
C PHE A 49 -9.32 -20.20 -14.16
N GLY A 50 -8.96 -19.68 -15.32
CA GLY A 50 -8.16 -20.37 -16.32
C GLY A 50 -6.77 -20.74 -15.82
N SER A 51 -6.04 -21.53 -16.61
CA SER A 51 -4.64 -21.90 -16.33
C SER A 51 -3.63 -20.87 -16.85
N ASP A 52 -4.07 -19.79 -17.47
CA ASP A 52 -3.23 -18.75 -18.04
C ASP A 52 -2.58 -17.86 -16.96
N GLY A 53 -1.51 -17.17 -17.33
CA GLY A 53 -0.76 -16.31 -16.40
C GLY A 53 -1.57 -15.15 -15.83
N PHE A 54 -2.62 -14.71 -16.54
CA PHE A 54 -3.52 -13.66 -16.12
C PHE A 54 -4.44 -14.13 -14.98
N SER A 55 -5.05 -15.30 -15.12
CA SER A 55 -5.84 -15.95 -14.06
C SER A 55 -5.00 -16.31 -12.83
N ALA A 56 -3.73 -16.68 -13.03
CA ALA A 56 -2.79 -16.88 -11.93
C ALA A 56 -2.53 -15.57 -11.15
N GLY A 57 -2.44 -14.44 -11.84
CA GLY A 57 -2.33 -13.11 -11.21
C GLY A 57 -3.56 -12.78 -10.35
N ARG A 58 -4.75 -13.01 -10.87
CA ARG A 58 -6.03 -12.78 -10.16
C ARG A 58 -6.17 -13.66 -8.91
N ARG A 59 -5.77 -14.93 -8.95
CA ARG A 59 -5.72 -15.80 -7.75
C ARG A 59 -4.80 -15.25 -6.66
N ARG A 60 -3.71 -14.58 -7.03
CA ARG A 60 -2.76 -13.96 -6.09
C ARG A 60 -3.34 -12.76 -5.33
N THR A 61 -4.42 -12.16 -5.82
CA THR A 61 -5.15 -11.10 -5.10
C THR A 61 -6.13 -11.63 -4.05
N GLY A 62 -6.25 -12.96 -3.91
CA GLY A 62 -7.19 -13.59 -2.98
C GLY A 62 -8.62 -13.71 -3.53
N ALA A 63 -8.83 -13.45 -4.82
CA ALA A 63 -10.13 -13.65 -5.45
C ALA A 63 -10.47 -15.15 -5.54
N LEU A 64 -11.73 -15.48 -5.25
CA LEU A 64 -12.22 -16.87 -5.24
C LEU A 64 -12.71 -17.31 -6.62
N ALA A 65 -13.27 -16.42 -7.41
CA ALA A 65 -13.81 -16.69 -8.73
C ALA A 65 -13.84 -15.43 -9.60
N GLU A 66 -14.02 -15.61 -10.88
CA GLU A 66 -14.34 -14.56 -11.84
C GLU A 66 -15.85 -14.60 -12.08
N PHE A 67 -16.49 -13.45 -12.13
CA PHE A 67 -17.91 -13.34 -12.39
C PHE A 67 -18.13 -12.49 -13.65
N ASP A 68 -18.66 -13.12 -14.68
CA ASP A 68 -19.05 -12.43 -15.91
C ASP A 68 -20.49 -11.91 -15.75
N ALA A 69 -20.61 -10.59 -15.59
CA ALA A 69 -21.89 -9.94 -15.38
C ALA A 69 -22.57 -9.62 -16.71
N THR A 70 -23.69 -10.25 -16.96
CA THR A 70 -24.55 -9.94 -18.12
C THR A 70 -25.40 -8.70 -17.92
N GLN A 71 -25.77 -8.41 -16.67
CA GLN A 71 -26.50 -7.19 -16.28
C GLN A 71 -25.95 -6.71 -14.94
N MET A 72 -25.78 -5.41 -14.79
CA MET A 72 -25.31 -4.79 -13.56
C MET A 72 -26.09 -3.52 -13.27
N GLU A 73 -26.65 -3.44 -12.07
CA GLU A 73 -27.26 -2.23 -11.52
C GLU A 73 -26.41 -1.76 -10.35
N VAL A 74 -25.92 -0.53 -10.42
CA VAL A 74 -25.12 0.10 -9.36
C VAL A 74 -25.97 1.12 -8.64
N GLY A 75 -26.11 0.97 -7.34
CA GLY A 75 -26.79 1.93 -6.49
C GLY A 75 -25.85 3.02 -5.97
N ASP A 76 -26.44 4.09 -5.45
CA ASP A 76 -25.65 5.16 -4.82
C ASP A 76 -25.03 4.72 -3.49
N PRO A 77 -23.79 5.12 -3.20
CA PRO A 77 -23.19 4.85 -1.91
C PRO A 77 -23.96 5.56 -0.78
N ALA A 78 -24.03 4.91 0.40
CA ALA A 78 -24.76 5.45 1.54
C ALA A 78 -23.83 5.62 2.75
N GLY A 79 -24.20 6.50 3.69
CA GLY A 79 -23.48 6.68 4.95
C GLY A 79 -22.00 7.04 4.76
N LEU A 80 -21.10 6.25 5.38
CA LEU A 80 -19.66 6.47 5.32
C LEU A 80 -19.09 6.26 3.91
N ASP A 81 -19.66 5.36 3.12
CA ASP A 81 -19.22 5.13 1.74
C ASP A 81 -19.49 6.34 0.85
N ARG A 82 -20.57 7.09 1.12
CA ARG A 82 -20.85 8.37 0.44
C ARG A 82 -19.79 9.42 0.76
N LEU A 83 -19.34 9.48 2.03
CA LEU A 83 -18.22 10.35 2.41
C LEU A 83 -16.95 9.98 1.66
N ALA A 84 -16.63 8.69 1.62
CA ALA A 84 -15.45 8.21 0.89
C ALA A 84 -15.53 8.53 -0.60
N ALA A 85 -16.68 8.30 -1.23
CA ALA A 85 -16.92 8.62 -2.63
C ALA A 85 -16.75 10.13 -2.90
N THR A 86 -17.26 10.99 -2.00
CA THR A 86 -17.07 12.44 -2.08
C THR A 86 -15.61 12.83 -2.03
N VAL A 87 -14.83 12.25 -1.12
CA VAL A 87 -13.39 12.53 -0.99
C VAL A 87 -12.63 12.02 -2.22
N ARG A 88 -12.96 10.83 -2.74
CA ARG A 88 -12.35 10.30 -3.96
C ARG A 88 -12.66 11.17 -5.19
N ALA A 89 -13.91 11.60 -5.34
CA ALA A 89 -14.31 12.51 -6.41
C ALA A 89 -13.58 13.87 -6.30
N SER A 90 -13.39 14.36 -5.07
CA SER A 90 -12.60 15.57 -4.82
C SER A 90 -11.12 15.36 -5.19
N ALA A 91 -10.52 14.22 -4.83
CA ALA A 91 -9.15 13.90 -5.21
C ALA A 91 -8.97 13.88 -6.73
N ARG A 92 -9.89 13.24 -7.47
CA ARG A 92 -9.84 13.19 -8.94
C ARG A 92 -9.92 14.59 -9.55
N ARG A 93 -10.82 15.45 -9.07
CA ARG A 93 -10.93 16.83 -9.55
C ARG A 93 -9.69 17.66 -9.26
N SER A 94 -9.09 17.50 -8.08
CA SER A 94 -7.90 18.29 -7.69
C SER A 94 -6.67 18.02 -8.55
N VAL A 95 -6.61 16.90 -9.25
CA VAL A 95 -5.47 16.55 -10.11
C VAL A 95 -5.68 16.93 -11.58
N GLU A 96 -6.87 17.40 -11.99
CA GLU A 96 -7.17 17.77 -13.38
C GLU A 96 -6.25 18.88 -13.93
N GLY A 97 -5.73 19.74 -13.04
CA GLY A 97 -4.77 20.81 -13.38
C GLY A 97 -3.30 20.37 -13.36
N LEU A 98 -2.99 19.11 -13.01
CA LEU A 98 -1.64 18.58 -12.98
C LEU A 98 -1.26 17.92 -14.30
N GLU A 99 0.05 17.74 -14.51
CA GLU A 99 0.53 16.87 -15.58
C GLU A 99 -0.04 15.46 -15.43
N PRO A 100 -0.54 14.79 -16.49
CA PRO A 100 -1.30 13.55 -16.39
C PRO A 100 -0.63 12.44 -15.57
N ARG A 101 0.68 12.24 -15.75
CA ARG A 101 1.44 11.25 -15.00
C ARG A 101 1.57 11.61 -13.50
N ALA A 102 1.73 12.90 -13.20
CA ALA A 102 1.77 13.39 -11.82
C ALA A 102 0.40 13.26 -11.15
N GLY A 103 -0.68 13.56 -11.88
CA GLY A 103 -2.04 13.34 -11.43
C GLY A 103 -2.31 11.86 -11.12
N ALA A 104 -1.95 10.95 -12.02
CA ALA A 104 -2.08 9.51 -11.81
C ALA A 104 -1.29 9.03 -10.58
N LEU A 105 -0.04 9.50 -10.40
CA LEU A 105 0.76 9.19 -9.21
C LEU A 105 0.12 9.72 -7.93
N SER A 106 -0.43 10.93 -7.95
CA SER A 106 -1.14 11.50 -6.81
C SER A 106 -2.35 10.64 -6.42
N LEU A 107 -3.18 10.24 -7.39
CA LEU A 107 -4.34 9.37 -7.15
C LEU A 107 -3.91 7.99 -6.62
N GLY A 108 -2.86 7.41 -7.16
CA GLY A 108 -2.27 6.16 -6.65
C GLY A 108 -1.84 6.27 -5.19
N LEU A 109 -1.15 7.35 -4.81
CA LEU A 109 -0.65 7.57 -3.44
C LEU A 109 -1.76 7.89 -2.43
N VAL A 110 -2.84 8.57 -2.85
CA VAL A 110 -3.87 9.14 -1.96
C VAL A 110 -5.08 8.24 -1.83
N ILE A 111 -5.60 7.73 -2.95
CA ILE A 111 -6.84 6.93 -2.99
C ILE A 111 -6.65 5.51 -3.53
N GLY A 112 -5.43 5.15 -3.92
CA GLY A 112 -5.14 3.82 -4.47
C GLY A 112 -5.59 3.61 -5.92
N ASP A 113 -5.98 4.68 -6.61
CA ASP A 113 -6.43 4.60 -8.01
C ASP A 113 -5.23 4.60 -8.95
N THR A 114 -4.93 3.42 -9.50
CA THR A 114 -3.81 3.21 -10.43
C THR A 114 -4.23 3.21 -11.89
N SER A 115 -5.50 3.44 -12.20
CA SER A 115 -6.06 3.34 -13.55
C SER A 115 -5.48 4.36 -14.54
N GLY A 116 -4.97 5.48 -14.03
CA GLY A 116 -4.35 6.54 -14.83
C GLY A 116 -2.91 6.28 -15.25
N PHE A 117 -2.28 5.17 -14.84
CA PHE A 117 -0.92 4.85 -15.25
C PHE A 117 -0.88 4.25 -16.65
N ASP A 118 -0.02 4.78 -17.49
CA ASP A 118 0.32 4.15 -18.77
C ASP A 118 1.34 3.01 -18.56
N VAL A 119 1.35 2.04 -19.49
CA VAL A 119 2.21 0.85 -19.44
C VAL A 119 3.69 1.22 -19.34
N GLY A 120 4.10 2.34 -19.97
CA GLY A 120 5.48 2.83 -19.92
C GLY A 120 5.88 3.30 -18.52
N THR A 121 5.02 4.10 -17.89
CA THR A 121 5.24 4.60 -16.53
C THR A 121 5.24 3.45 -15.51
N GLU A 122 4.27 2.53 -15.60
CA GLU A 122 4.24 1.34 -14.74
C GLU A 122 5.51 0.50 -14.89
N GLY A 123 5.97 0.30 -16.13
CA GLY A 123 7.22 -0.38 -16.44
C GLY A 123 8.44 0.30 -15.81
N SER A 124 8.52 1.64 -15.85
CA SER A 124 9.61 2.42 -15.23
C SER A 124 9.62 2.25 -13.72
N PHE A 125 8.46 2.35 -13.07
CA PHE A 125 8.33 2.14 -11.62
C PHE A 125 8.71 0.72 -11.21
N ARG A 126 8.29 -0.30 -11.99
CA ARG A 126 8.63 -1.69 -11.70
C ARG A 126 10.13 -1.93 -11.79
N ARG A 127 10.79 -1.50 -12.88
CA ARG A 127 12.24 -1.66 -13.04
C ARG A 127 13.03 -0.88 -12.00
N ALA A 128 12.59 0.34 -11.64
CA ALA A 128 13.19 1.11 -10.56
C ALA A 128 12.94 0.52 -9.15
N GLY A 129 12.13 -0.55 -9.01
CA GLY A 129 11.78 -1.11 -7.70
C GLY A 129 10.83 -0.25 -6.88
N LEU A 130 10.12 0.70 -7.52
CA LEU A 130 9.21 1.66 -6.92
C LEU A 130 7.72 1.28 -7.07
N SER A 131 7.39 0.08 -7.56
CA SER A 131 6.01 -0.37 -7.80
C SER A 131 5.11 -0.24 -6.56
N HIS A 132 5.69 -0.38 -5.37
CA HIS A 132 4.98 -0.22 -4.11
C HIS A 132 4.55 1.23 -3.81
N LEU A 133 5.05 2.22 -4.55
CA LEU A 133 4.64 3.63 -4.47
C LEU A 133 3.47 3.96 -5.42
N VAL A 134 3.25 3.15 -6.46
CA VAL A 134 2.15 3.34 -7.42
C VAL A 134 0.80 3.11 -6.74
N ALA A 135 0.75 2.13 -5.82
CA ALA A 135 -0.43 1.84 -5.01
C ALA A 135 -0.24 2.33 -3.56
N VAL A 136 -1.34 2.55 -2.86
CA VAL A 136 -1.26 2.95 -1.45
C VAL A 136 -0.54 1.89 -0.63
N SER A 137 0.44 2.34 0.11
CA SER A 137 1.27 1.49 0.96
C SER A 137 0.99 1.70 2.45
N GLY A 138 1.41 0.73 3.26
CA GLY A 138 1.33 0.88 4.72
C GLY A 138 2.14 2.07 5.27
N SER A 139 3.14 2.58 4.52
CA SER A 139 3.88 3.79 4.89
C SER A 139 3.01 5.05 4.81
N ASN A 140 2.05 5.12 3.86
CA ASN A 140 1.15 6.27 3.74
C ASN A 140 0.24 6.39 4.97
N VAL A 141 -0.23 5.25 5.51
CA VAL A 141 -0.93 5.22 6.81
C VAL A 141 -0.07 5.79 7.93
N ALA A 142 1.19 5.36 8.03
CA ALA A 142 2.12 5.83 9.05
C ALA A 142 2.45 7.32 8.88
N ILE A 143 2.56 7.82 7.65
CA ILE A 143 2.79 9.24 7.32
C ILE A 143 1.62 10.09 7.79
N VAL A 144 0.38 9.72 7.42
CA VAL A 144 -0.83 10.45 7.82
C VAL A 144 -1.01 10.44 9.33
N LEU A 145 -0.88 9.26 9.95
CA LEU A 145 -0.98 9.12 11.41
C LEU A 145 0.09 9.93 12.14
N GLY A 146 1.34 9.85 11.68
CA GLY A 146 2.47 10.60 12.21
C GLY A 146 2.28 12.11 12.07
N ALA A 147 1.79 12.58 10.92
CA ALA A 147 1.49 14.00 10.71
C ALA A 147 0.45 14.52 11.71
N VAL A 148 -0.66 13.79 11.91
CA VAL A 148 -1.70 14.17 12.88
C VAL A 148 -1.15 14.17 14.31
N LEU A 149 -0.36 13.17 14.68
CA LEU A 149 0.23 13.11 16.03
C LEU A 149 1.25 14.23 16.29
N ILE A 150 2.04 14.62 15.27
CA ILE A 150 3.04 15.69 15.38
C ILE A 150 2.33 17.07 15.41
N LEU A 151 1.43 17.33 14.46
CA LEU A 151 0.69 18.61 14.39
C LEU A 151 -0.20 18.81 15.62
N GLY A 152 -0.81 17.71 16.09
CA GLY A 152 -1.62 17.68 17.31
C GLY A 152 -0.83 17.66 18.62
N SER A 153 0.51 17.80 18.59
CA SER A 153 1.36 17.66 19.80
C SER A 153 1.03 18.65 20.92
N ARG A 154 0.42 19.80 20.59
CA ARG A 154 -0.04 20.81 21.55
C ARG A 154 -1.46 20.57 22.08
N LEU A 155 -2.19 19.61 21.53
CA LEU A 155 -3.53 19.24 21.97
C LEU A 155 -3.46 18.29 23.19
N SER A 156 -4.56 18.21 23.94
CA SER A 156 -4.69 17.19 24.99
C SER A 156 -4.56 15.78 24.40
N VAL A 157 -4.00 14.87 25.18
CA VAL A 157 -3.75 13.49 24.70
C VAL A 157 -5.02 12.83 24.15
N PRO A 158 -6.18 12.86 24.84
CA PRO A 158 -7.39 12.22 24.30
C PRO A 158 -7.83 12.82 22.96
N LEU A 159 -7.81 14.16 22.84
CA LEU A 159 -8.20 14.84 21.59
C LEU A 159 -7.26 14.47 20.44
N ARG A 160 -5.94 14.48 20.71
CA ARG A 160 -4.93 14.08 19.71
C ARG A 160 -5.10 12.65 19.24
N LEU A 161 -5.36 11.71 20.16
CA LEU A 161 -5.58 10.31 19.83
C LEU A 161 -6.91 10.11 19.08
N SER A 162 -7.97 10.83 19.45
CA SER A 162 -9.24 10.81 18.72
C SER A 162 -9.10 11.31 17.29
N LEU A 163 -8.38 12.43 17.08
CA LEU A 163 -8.09 12.94 15.74
C LEU A 163 -7.24 11.96 14.92
N ALA A 164 -6.24 11.34 15.53
CA ALA A 164 -5.41 10.33 14.88
C ALA A 164 -6.23 9.09 14.50
N GLY A 165 -7.12 8.63 15.38
CA GLY A 165 -8.03 7.52 15.09
C GLY A 165 -9.04 7.86 13.99
N ALA A 166 -9.60 9.07 14.00
CA ALA A 166 -10.49 9.57 12.95
C ALA A 166 -9.77 9.64 11.59
N ALA A 167 -8.56 10.21 11.56
CA ALA A 167 -7.75 10.28 10.33
C ALA A 167 -7.42 8.89 9.78
N LEU A 168 -7.10 7.94 10.67
CA LEU A 168 -6.86 6.55 10.29
C LEU A 168 -8.12 5.91 9.70
N GLY A 169 -9.27 6.10 10.34
CA GLY A 169 -10.55 5.58 9.86
C GLY A 169 -10.93 6.16 8.49
N ILE A 170 -10.82 7.48 8.32
CA ILE A 170 -11.08 8.16 7.04
C ILE A 170 -10.11 7.67 5.98
N PHE A 171 -8.82 7.51 6.30
CA PHE A 171 -7.84 7.02 5.34
C PHE A 171 -8.17 5.62 4.85
N VAL A 172 -8.49 4.69 5.75
CA VAL A 172 -8.88 3.31 5.38
C VAL A 172 -10.16 3.30 4.55
N LEU A 173 -11.12 4.14 4.89
CA LEU A 173 -12.39 4.26 4.17
C LEU A 173 -12.20 4.80 2.75
N VAL A 174 -11.34 5.81 2.60
CA VAL A 174 -11.06 6.45 1.31
C VAL A 174 -10.24 5.56 0.39
N VAL A 175 -9.22 4.90 0.92
CA VAL A 175 -8.36 4.01 0.14
C VAL A 175 -9.03 2.67 -0.16
N GLY A 176 -9.81 2.16 0.78
CA GLY A 176 -10.39 0.83 0.72
C GLY A 176 -9.56 -0.23 1.46
N PRO A 177 -10.05 -1.49 1.45
CA PRO A 177 -9.51 -2.57 2.28
C PRO A 177 -8.28 -3.28 1.67
N GLU A 178 -7.33 -2.53 1.13
CA GLU A 178 -6.07 -3.07 0.61
C GLU A 178 -5.28 -3.81 1.70
N PRO A 179 -4.67 -4.97 1.44
CA PRO A 179 -3.99 -5.79 2.44
C PRO A 179 -2.90 -5.04 3.21
N SER A 180 -2.12 -4.18 2.52
CA SER A 180 -1.06 -3.36 3.11
C SER A 180 -1.61 -2.27 4.02
N VAL A 181 -2.73 -1.67 3.64
CA VAL A 181 -3.41 -0.60 4.39
C VAL A 181 -4.08 -1.18 5.64
N LEU A 182 -4.80 -2.29 5.51
CA LEU A 182 -5.44 -2.97 6.65
C LEU A 182 -4.42 -3.38 7.71
N ARG A 183 -3.28 -3.95 7.31
CA ARG A 183 -2.21 -4.30 8.23
C ARG A 183 -1.65 -3.07 8.95
N ALA A 184 -1.34 -2.01 8.21
CA ALA A 184 -0.80 -0.78 8.80
C ALA A 184 -1.83 -0.10 9.71
N ALA A 185 -3.11 -0.13 9.33
CA ALA A 185 -4.20 0.38 10.16
C ALA A 185 -4.34 -0.43 11.48
N ALA A 186 -4.32 -1.75 11.41
CA ALA A 186 -4.36 -2.59 12.60
C ALA A 186 -3.18 -2.32 13.54
N MET A 187 -1.96 -2.19 13.00
CA MET A 187 -0.79 -1.79 13.79
C MET A 187 -0.95 -0.37 14.36
N GLY A 188 -1.52 0.56 13.59
CA GLY A 188 -1.83 1.93 14.03
C GLY A 188 -2.81 1.95 15.20
N VAL A 189 -3.87 1.14 15.14
CA VAL A 189 -4.83 0.98 16.26
C VAL A 189 -4.12 0.46 17.50
N VAL A 190 -3.28 -0.58 17.37
CA VAL A 190 -2.49 -1.11 18.51
C VAL A 190 -1.59 -0.03 19.10
N ALA A 191 -0.93 0.78 18.26
CA ALA A 191 -0.07 1.86 18.72
C ALA A 191 -0.87 2.97 19.44
N LEU A 192 -2.03 3.37 18.91
CA LEU A 192 -2.91 4.37 19.54
C LEU A 192 -3.46 3.86 20.88
N LEU A 193 -3.87 2.61 20.96
CA LEU A 193 -4.32 1.99 22.22
C LEU A 193 -3.18 1.92 23.25
N ALA A 194 -1.97 1.55 22.84
CA ALA A 194 -0.82 1.58 23.72
C ALA A 194 -0.55 2.98 24.28
N LEU A 195 -0.60 4.01 23.41
CA LEU A 195 -0.45 5.40 23.84
C LEU A 195 -1.57 5.86 24.79
N LEU A 196 -2.82 5.44 24.53
CA LEU A 196 -3.96 5.72 25.42
C LEU A 196 -3.76 5.12 26.81
N LEU A 197 -3.17 3.93 26.87
CA LEU A 197 -2.86 3.21 28.12
C LEU A 197 -1.55 3.66 28.77
N GLY A 198 -0.89 4.70 28.25
CA GLY A 198 0.41 5.17 28.73
C GLY A 198 1.56 4.18 28.55
N ARG A 199 1.40 3.23 27.64
CA ARG A 199 2.40 2.18 27.34
C ARG A 199 3.13 2.47 26.04
N ARG A 200 4.36 1.94 25.92
CA ARG A 200 5.08 1.92 24.63
C ARG A 200 4.58 0.75 23.79
N SER A 201 4.27 1.00 22.54
CA SER A 201 3.97 -0.07 21.58
C SER A 201 5.27 -0.69 21.09
N GLU A 202 5.38 -2.01 21.23
CA GLU A 202 6.48 -2.78 20.65
C GLU A 202 6.12 -3.15 19.20
N PRO A 203 6.87 -2.67 18.19
CA PRO A 203 6.49 -2.84 16.78
C PRO A 203 6.33 -4.31 16.36
N LEU A 204 7.14 -5.21 16.91
CA LEU A 204 7.06 -6.64 16.61
C LEU A 204 5.75 -7.24 17.14
N GLN A 205 5.36 -6.88 18.36
CA GLN A 205 4.10 -7.36 18.96
C GLN A 205 2.90 -6.81 18.19
N ALA A 206 2.96 -5.53 17.79
CA ALA A 206 1.91 -4.92 16.98
C ALA A 206 1.77 -5.61 15.62
N LEU A 207 2.89 -5.95 14.95
CA LEU A 207 2.87 -6.69 13.69
C LEU A 207 2.27 -8.10 13.86
N CYS A 208 2.72 -8.84 14.87
CA CYS A 208 2.20 -10.19 15.15
C CYS A 208 0.70 -10.15 15.43
N LEU A 209 0.25 -9.25 16.30
CA LEU A 209 -1.17 -9.09 16.65
C LEU A 209 -2.00 -8.70 15.43
N ALA A 210 -1.54 -7.70 14.64
CA ALA A 210 -2.23 -7.28 13.43
C ALA A 210 -2.36 -8.44 12.43
N THR A 211 -1.27 -9.20 12.21
CA THR A 211 -1.27 -10.36 11.30
C THR A 211 -2.24 -11.43 11.77
N MET A 212 -2.23 -11.78 13.06
CA MET A 212 -3.15 -12.78 13.63
C MET A 212 -4.62 -12.35 13.51
N VAL A 213 -4.93 -11.13 13.93
CA VAL A 213 -6.31 -10.60 13.90
C VAL A 213 -6.83 -10.53 12.46
N LEU A 214 -6.04 -10.00 11.54
CA LEU A 214 -6.45 -9.89 10.14
C LEU A 214 -6.62 -11.25 9.47
N SER A 215 -5.75 -12.22 9.75
CA SER A 215 -5.88 -13.59 9.23
C SER A 215 -7.11 -14.30 9.79
N ALA A 216 -7.51 -14.00 11.02
CA ALA A 216 -8.71 -14.55 11.63
C ALA A 216 -9.99 -13.88 11.10
N LEU A 217 -9.99 -12.55 10.94
CA LEU A 217 -11.16 -11.80 10.47
C LEU A 217 -11.37 -11.91 8.96
N ARG A 218 -10.29 -12.03 8.19
CA ARG A 218 -10.31 -12.16 6.72
C ARG A 218 -9.34 -13.25 6.26
N PRO A 219 -9.73 -14.52 6.31
CA PRO A 219 -8.87 -15.66 5.94
C PRO A 219 -8.34 -15.58 4.50
N THR A 220 -9.06 -14.90 3.59
CA THR A 220 -8.64 -14.69 2.20
C THR A 220 -7.34 -13.90 2.08
N LEU A 221 -6.99 -13.07 3.07
CA LEU A 221 -5.72 -12.32 3.09
C LEU A 221 -4.50 -13.24 3.14
N VAL A 222 -4.63 -14.42 3.74
CA VAL A 222 -3.53 -15.39 3.83
C VAL A 222 -3.08 -15.87 2.44
N PHE A 223 -3.97 -15.84 1.45
CA PHE A 223 -3.65 -16.19 0.06
C PHE A 223 -3.16 -14.98 -0.76
N SER A 224 -3.18 -13.77 -0.20
CA SER A 224 -2.72 -12.56 -0.88
C SER A 224 -1.20 -12.42 -0.81
N LEU A 225 -0.55 -12.36 -1.98
CA LEU A 225 0.89 -12.08 -2.08
C LEU A 225 1.24 -10.70 -1.48
N GLY A 226 0.40 -9.68 -1.74
CA GLY A 226 0.58 -8.33 -1.20
C GLY A 226 0.58 -8.29 0.33
N PHE A 227 -0.23 -9.13 0.98
CA PHE A 227 -0.25 -9.26 2.44
C PHE A 227 1.11 -9.77 2.96
N TRP A 228 1.63 -10.86 2.40
CA TRP A 228 2.91 -11.43 2.83
C TRP A 228 4.11 -10.57 2.49
N LEU A 229 4.13 -9.91 1.33
CA LEU A 229 5.16 -8.92 1.01
C LEU A 229 5.18 -7.78 2.03
N SER A 230 4.00 -7.29 2.42
CA SER A 230 3.87 -6.22 3.40
C SER A 230 4.30 -6.65 4.81
N VAL A 231 3.93 -7.88 5.24
CA VAL A 231 4.38 -8.46 6.51
C VAL A 231 5.90 -8.65 6.51
N ALA A 232 6.46 -9.25 5.47
CA ALA A 232 7.90 -9.49 5.34
C ALA A 232 8.70 -8.18 5.35
N ALA A 233 8.28 -7.17 4.58
CA ALA A 233 8.93 -5.86 4.55
C ALA A 233 8.96 -5.23 5.96
N THR A 234 7.82 -5.22 6.65
CA THR A 234 7.72 -4.63 8.00
C THR A 234 8.56 -5.40 9.01
N LEU A 235 8.54 -6.73 8.96
CA LEU A 235 9.38 -7.57 9.81
C LEU A 235 10.87 -7.28 9.56
N GLY A 236 11.27 -7.19 8.30
CA GLY A 236 12.63 -6.83 7.92
C GLY A 236 13.06 -5.48 8.48
N ILE A 237 12.23 -4.46 8.36
CA ILE A 237 12.48 -3.13 8.94
C ILE A 237 12.67 -3.23 10.46
N ILE A 238 11.77 -3.92 11.16
CA ILE A 238 11.84 -4.10 12.62
C ILE A 238 13.14 -4.80 13.03
N LEU A 239 13.54 -5.82 12.28
CA LEU A 239 14.71 -6.62 12.65
C LEU A 239 16.04 -5.97 12.29
N TRP A 240 16.16 -5.37 11.11
CA TRP A 240 17.47 -5.05 10.53
C TRP A 240 17.70 -3.58 10.20
N ALA A 241 16.66 -2.71 10.16
CA ALA A 241 16.84 -1.32 9.73
C ALA A 241 17.87 -0.58 10.60
N SER A 242 17.85 -0.77 11.92
CA SER A 242 18.79 -0.11 12.82
C SER A 242 20.24 -0.62 12.65
N ALA A 243 20.42 -1.89 12.30
CA ALA A 243 21.74 -2.44 12.03
C ALA A 243 22.32 -1.90 10.72
N ALA A 244 21.50 -1.88 9.67
CA ALA A 244 21.89 -1.33 8.37
C ALA A 244 22.17 0.18 8.44
N SER A 245 21.38 0.94 9.20
CA SER A 245 21.61 2.36 9.47
C SER A 245 22.99 2.58 10.11
N ARG A 246 23.28 1.88 11.20
CA ARG A 246 24.57 1.98 11.89
C ARG A 246 25.77 1.60 11.00
N SER A 247 25.57 0.61 10.11
CA SER A 247 26.61 0.21 9.17
C SER A 247 26.98 1.33 8.19
N LEU A 248 25.96 2.03 7.66
CA LEU A 248 26.20 3.18 6.79
C LEU A 248 26.82 4.36 7.56
N GLU A 249 26.31 4.66 8.77
CA GLU A 249 26.86 5.74 9.62
C GLU A 249 28.34 5.56 9.96
N ARG A 250 28.81 4.31 10.12
CA ARG A 250 30.24 4.00 10.32
C ARG A 250 31.09 4.39 9.10
N ILE A 251 30.51 4.32 7.89
CA ILE A 251 31.20 4.64 6.62
C ILE A 251 31.20 6.14 6.38
N ILE A 252 30.03 6.81 6.51
CA ILE A 252 29.88 8.22 6.17
C ILE A 252 30.11 9.17 7.34
N GLY A 253 30.30 8.64 8.55
CA GLY A 253 30.50 9.39 9.79
C GLY A 253 29.20 9.84 10.45
N SER A 254 29.29 10.40 11.66
CA SER A 254 28.17 10.85 12.47
C SER A 254 27.76 12.30 12.15
N GLY A 255 26.46 12.62 12.31
CA GLY A 255 25.90 13.96 12.12
C GLY A 255 24.40 13.89 11.82
N ARG A 256 23.62 14.93 12.19
CA ARG A 256 22.16 14.92 12.08
C ARG A 256 21.63 14.61 10.66
N LYS A 257 22.26 15.18 9.62
CA LYS A 257 21.91 14.89 8.22
C LYS A 257 22.29 13.47 7.82
N ARG A 258 23.45 12.98 8.26
CA ARG A 258 23.96 11.64 7.97
C ARG A 258 23.14 10.56 8.68
N ALA A 259 22.72 10.81 9.92
CA ALA A 259 21.83 9.91 10.67
C ALA A 259 20.47 9.74 9.96
N TRP A 260 19.93 10.82 9.38
CA TRP A 260 18.70 10.72 8.58
C TRP A 260 18.90 9.87 7.32
N LEU A 261 20.00 10.08 6.58
CA LEU A 261 20.36 9.25 5.42
C LEU A 261 20.60 7.79 5.84
N GLY A 262 21.28 7.56 6.95
CA GLY A 262 21.46 6.22 7.52
C GLY A 262 20.15 5.53 7.83
N ALA A 263 19.21 6.24 8.45
CA ALA A 263 17.88 5.71 8.76
C ALA A 263 17.08 5.35 7.49
N ALA A 264 17.05 6.26 6.50
CA ALA A 264 16.37 6.02 5.23
C ALA A 264 16.97 4.83 4.46
N PHE A 265 18.30 4.75 4.40
CA PHE A 265 19.02 3.61 3.82
C PHE A 265 18.72 2.32 4.57
N GLY A 266 18.77 2.35 5.91
CA GLY A 266 18.52 1.19 6.75
C GLY A 266 17.13 0.61 6.55
N VAL A 267 16.11 1.46 6.49
CA VAL A 267 14.71 1.05 6.22
C VAL A 267 14.61 0.42 4.82
N THR A 268 15.17 1.08 3.81
CA THR A 268 15.10 0.61 2.42
C THR A 268 15.79 -0.73 2.25
N CYS A 269 17.03 -0.88 2.72
CA CYS A 269 17.79 -2.13 2.58
C CYS A 269 17.16 -3.27 3.37
N ALA A 270 16.68 -3.01 4.59
CA ALA A 270 16.04 -4.02 5.43
C ALA A 270 14.74 -4.54 4.81
N ALA A 271 13.90 -3.64 4.27
CA ALA A 271 12.69 -4.02 3.56
C ALA A 271 13.01 -4.83 2.31
N GLN A 272 13.92 -4.33 1.45
CA GLN A 272 14.32 -4.99 0.21
C GLN A 272 14.90 -6.40 0.47
N PHE A 273 15.78 -6.53 1.47
CA PHE A 273 16.35 -7.81 1.86
C PHE A 273 15.29 -8.81 2.29
N ALA A 274 14.30 -8.37 3.07
CA ALA A 274 13.22 -9.22 3.55
C ALA A 274 12.27 -9.70 2.45
N VAL A 275 11.97 -8.84 1.45
CA VAL A 275 11.04 -9.19 0.36
C VAL A 275 11.72 -9.86 -0.83
N ALA A 276 13.04 -9.73 -0.97
CA ALA A 276 13.82 -10.24 -2.10
C ALA A 276 13.55 -11.73 -2.40
N PRO A 277 13.52 -12.65 -1.42
CA PRO A 277 13.23 -14.06 -1.72
C PRO A 277 11.84 -14.27 -2.33
N ILE A 278 10.82 -13.55 -1.82
CA ILE A 278 9.45 -13.68 -2.32
C ILE A 278 9.39 -13.14 -3.75
N LEU A 279 10.00 -11.99 -4.02
CA LEU A 279 10.05 -11.40 -5.36
C LEU A 279 10.81 -12.31 -6.35
N ALA A 280 11.96 -12.86 -5.94
CA ALA A 280 12.74 -13.76 -6.76
C ALA A 280 11.97 -15.05 -7.12
N LEU A 281 11.26 -15.65 -6.17
CA LEU A 281 10.50 -16.87 -6.37
C LEU A 281 9.22 -16.66 -7.19
N VAL A 282 8.59 -15.51 -7.05
CA VAL A 282 7.29 -15.25 -7.70
C VAL A 282 7.45 -14.59 -9.06
N PHE A 283 8.37 -13.63 -9.18
CA PHE A 283 8.54 -12.82 -10.40
C PHE A 283 9.82 -13.18 -11.17
N GLY A 284 10.76 -13.91 -10.58
CA GLY A 284 12.02 -14.28 -11.24
C GLY A 284 12.97 -13.11 -11.46
N THR A 285 12.67 -11.93 -10.94
CA THR A 285 13.48 -10.70 -11.11
C THR A 285 13.63 -9.95 -9.79
N LEU A 286 14.77 -9.27 -9.64
CA LEU A 286 15.02 -8.33 -8.53
C LEU A 286 15.50 -7.01 -9.11
N SER A 287 14.93 -5.90 -8.61
CA SER A 287 15.42 -4.57 -8.97
C SER A 287 16.73 -4.27 -8.23
N VAL A 288 17.80 -4.08 -9.00
CA VAL A 288 19.13 -3.71 -8.49
C VAL A 288 19.15 -2.23 -8.10
N THR A 289 18.44 -1.40 -8.85
CA THR A 289 18.36 0.06 -8.61
C THR A 289 17.40 0.41 -7.47
N GLY A 290 16.55 -0.54 -7.04
CA GLY A 290 15.51 -0.32 -6.05
C GLY A 290 15.97 0.37 -4.76
N PRO A 291 17.06 -0.05 -4.10
CA PRO A 291 17.56 0.63 -2.90
C PRO A 291 17.91 2.10 -3.13
N LEU A 292 18.55 2.41 -4.26
CA LEU A 292 18.92 3.78 -4.62
C LEU A 292 17.69 4.61 -4.99
N ALA A 293 16.79 4.04 -5.81
CA ALA A 293 15.56 4.70 -6.20
C ALA A 293 14.69 5.06 -4.99
N ASN A 294 14.55 4.11 -4.05
CA ASN A 294 13.83 4.36 -2.80
C ASN A 294 14.50 5.45 -1.95
N LEU A 295 15.82 5.43 -1.82
CA LEU A 295 16.54 6.45 -1.05
C LEU A 295 16.31 7.85 -1.62
N LEU A 296 16.24 7.98 -2.96
CA LEU A 296 15.99 9.25 -3.64
C LEU A 296 14.52 9.66 -3.63
N ALA A 297 13.59 8.71 -3.72
CA ALA A 297 12.14 8.98 -3.72
C ALA A 297 11.58 9.27 -2.32
N VAL A 298 12.06 8.57 -1.28
CA VAL A 298 11.56 8.66 0.11
C VAL A 298 11.39 10.08 0.65
N PRO A 299 12.27 11.07 0.40
CA PRO A 299 12.07 12.43 0.90
C PRO A 299 10.83 13.13 0.34
N ALA A 300 10.46 12.82 -0.90
CA ALA A 300 9.35 13.46 -1.60
C ALA A 300 7.99 12.80 -1.27
N VAL A 301 7.97 11.49 -1.00
CA VAL A 301 6.74 10.73 -0.77
C VAL A 301 5.86 11.28 0.36
N PRO A 302 6.38 11.61 1.56
CA PRO A 302 5.55 12.15 2.63
C PRO A 302 4.87 13.47 2.27
N LEU A 303 5.60 14.36 1.60
CA LEU A 303 5.06 15.66 1.19
C LEU A 303 4.00 15.51 0.10
N ALA A 304 4.28 14.69 -0.92
CA ALA A 304 3.30 14.35 -1.96
C ALA A 304 2.03 13.72 -1.36
N THR A 305 2.17 12.74 -0.46
CA THR A 305 1.04 12.08 0.19
C THR A 305 0.22 13.02 1.06
N ILE A 306 0.88 13.82 1.92
CA ILE A 306 0.17 14.74 2.83
C ILE A 306 -0.55 15.82 2.03
N LEU A 307 0.12 16.46 1.06
CA LEU A 307 -0.48 17.50 0.24
C LEU A 307 -1.60 16.96 -0.65
N GLY A 308 -1.42 15.78 -1.23
CA GLY A 308 -2.46 15.12 -2.01
C GLY A 308 -3.68 14.72 -1.15
N PHE A 309 -3.46 14.21 0.06
CA PHE A 309 -4.56 13.90 0.98
C PHE A 309 -5.27 15.16 1.47
N LEU A 310 -4.53 16.24 1.74
CA LEU A 310 -5.11 17.55 2.05
C LEU A 310 -5.94 18.09 0.87
N ALA A 311 -5.45 17.97 -0.36
CA ALA A 311 -6.21 18.35 -1.55
C ALA A 311 -7.53 17.57 -1.65
N ALA A 312 -7.48 16.25 -1.44
CA ALA A 312 -8.67 15.40 -1.46
C ALA A 312 -9.71 15.80 -0.41
N VAL A 313 -9.27 16.11 0.82
CA VAL A 313 -10.18 16.47 1.91
C VAL A 313 -10.68 17.92 1.78
N THR A 314 -9.80 18.88 1.52
CA THR A 314 -10.18 20.30 1.43
C THR A 314 -11.06 20.59 0.22
N GLY A 315 -10.90 19.86 -0.88
CA GLY A 315 -11.73 20.02 -2.08
C GLY A 315 -13.17 19.56 -1.91
N THR A 316 -13.51 18.86 -0.81
CA THR A 316 -14.90 18.61 -0.43
C THR A 316 -15.60 19.87 0.10
N ILE A 317 -14.82 20.87 0.53
CA ILE A 317 -15.31 22.12 1.15
C ILE A 317 -15.05 23.30 0.21
N ALA A 318 -13.84 23.40 -0.33
CA ALA A 318 -13.39 24.54 -1.13
C ALA A 318 -12.41 24.08 -2.23
N ALA A 319 -12.85 24.05 -3.48
CA ALA A 319 -12.02 23.68 -4.63
C ALA A 319 -10.71 24.48 -4.75
N PRO A 320 -10.66 25.83 -4.55
CA PRO A 320 -9.40 26.56 -4.66
C PRO A 320 -8.32 26.11 -3.66
N LEU A 321 -8.74 25.61 -2.49
CA LEU A 321 -7.79 25.10 -1.49
C LEU A 321 -7.18 23.77 -1.95
N ALA A 322 -8.00 22.93 -2.58
CA ALA A 322 -7.54 21.66 -3.17
C ALA A 322 -6.52 21.93 -4.28
N ASP A 323 -6.81 22.89 -5.17
CA ASP A 323 -5.93 23.26 -6.29
C ASP A 323 -4.57 23.76 -5.79
N VAL A 324 -4.54 24.57 -4.74
CA VAL A 324 -3.29 25.03 -4.09
C VAL A 324 -2.52 23.84 -3.52
N CYS A 325 -3.17 22.94 -2.80
CA CYS A 325 -2.51 21.76 -2.23
C CYS A 325 -1.97 20.83 -3.34
N ALA A 326 -2.76 20.60 -4.39
CA ALA A 326 -2.36 19.81 -5.55
C ALA A 326 -1.16 20.45 -6.27
N PHE A 327 -1.20 21.75 -6.53
CA PHE A 327 -0.08 22.50 -7.14
C PHE A 327 1.19 22.39 -6.29
N LEU A 328 1.10 22.55 -4.98
CA LEU A 328 2.24 22.41 -4.07
C LEU A 328 2.79 20.98 -4.04
N SER A 329 1.98 19.96 -4.35
CA SER A 329 2.42 18.57 -4.45
C SER A 329 3.19 18.26 -5.75
N ALA A 330 2.94 19.01 -6.82
CA ALA A 330 3.48 18.77 -8.17
C ALA A 330 5.00 18.58 -8.23
N PRO A 331 5.86 19.41 -7.60
CA PRO A 331 7.30 19.23 -7.64
C PRO A 331 7.76 17.91 -6.99
N PHE A 332 7.09 17.45 -5.96
CA PHE A 332 7.41 16.18 -5.28
C PHE A 332 6.99 14.98 -6.13
N LEU A 333 5.82 15.06 -6.77
CA LEU A 333 5.35 14.06 -7.73
C LEU A 333 6.28 13.98 -8.94
N GLY A 334 6.65 15.13 -9.51
CA GLY A 334 7.61 15.23 -10.61
C GLY A 334 8.97 14.64 -10.26
N TRP A 335 9.45 14.87 -9.03
CA TRP A 335 10.69 14.27 -8.55
C TRP A 335 10.62 12.74 -8.49
N ILE A 336 9.54 12.17 -7.96
CA ILE A 336 9.34 10.71 -7.89
C ILE A 336 9.30 10.11 -9.30
N LEU A 337 8.58 10.74 -10.24
CA LEU A 337 8.52 10.34 -11.65
C LEU A 337 9.90 10.39 -12.29
N TRP A 338 10.66 11.49 -12.06
CA TRP A 338 12.02 11.62 -12.55
C TRP A 338 12.94 10.50 -12.06
N VAL A 339 12.89 10.17 -10.77
CA VAL A 339 13.66 9.05 -10.19
C VAL A 339 13.27 7.72 -10.85
N ALA A 340 11.97 7.44 -11.00
CA ALA A 340 11.48 6.23 -11.64
C ALA A 340 11.96 6.12 -13.10
N ASP A 341 11.87 7.20 -13.86
CA ASP A 341 12.27 7.23 -15.27
C ASP A 341 13.79 7.03 -15.46
N HIS A 342 14.62 7.69 -14.64
CA HIS A 342 16.07 7.62 -14.80
C HIS A 342 16.65 6.29 -14.31
N LEU A 343 16.16 5.76 -13.20
CA LEU A 343 16.64 4.50 -12.64
C LEU A 343 15.94 3.26 -13.22
N GLY A 344 14.74 3.43 -13.82
CA GLY A 344 14.01 2.36 -14.47
C GLY A 344 14.29 2.18 -15.97
N ARG A 345 15.06 3.08 -16.59
CA ARG A 345 15.41 2.98 -18.03
C ARG A 345 16.65 2.13 -18.31
N SER A 346 17.45 1.86 -17.30
CA SER A 346 18.72 1.16 -17.48
C SER A 346 18.50 -0.33 -17.70
N ASP A 347 19.17 -0.94 -18.67
CA ASP A 347 19.09 -2.37 -18.97
C ASP A 347 19.57 -3.25 -17.80
N TRP A 348 20.34 -2.66 -16.87
CA TRP A 348 20.82 -3.31 -15.66
C TRP A 348 19.95 -3.05 -14.42
N SER A 349 18.79 -2.41 -14.58
CA SER A 349 17.86 -2.12 -13.47
C SER A 349 17.25 -3.36 -12.84
N ASP A 350 17.07 -4.41 -13.66
CA ASP A 350 16.50 -5.69 -13.24
C ASP A 350 17.53 -6.81 -13.40
N ALA A 351 17.71 -7.60 -12.35
CA ALA A 351 18.48 -8.83 -12.40
C ALA A 351 17.53 -10.04 -12.46
N ALA A 352 17.69 -10.87 -13.49
CA ALA A 352 17.01 -12.16 -13.55
C ALA A 352 17.59 -13.10 -12.47
N VAL A 353 16.73 -13.72 -11.70
CA VAL A 353 17.10 -14.60 -10.58
C VAL A 353 16.57 -15.99 -10.81
N SER A 354 17.46 -16.99 -10.80
CA SER A 354 17.05 -18.38 -10.90
C SER A 354 16.24 -18.83 -9.67
N PRO A 355 15.32 -19.80 -9.81
CA PRO A 355 14.57 -20.34 -8.67
C PRO A 355 15.47 -20.86 -7.54
N HIS A 356 16.62 -21.46 -7.88
CA HIS A 356 17.59 -21.93 -6.87
C HIS A 356 18.17 -20.78 -6.05
N ALA A 357 18.50 -19.66 -6.68
CA ALA A 357 18.97 -18.46 -5.98
C ALA A 357 17.85 -17.85 -5.12
N GLY A 358 16.60 -17.90 -5.58
CA GLY A 358 15.42 -17.48 -4.78
C GLY A 358 15.28 -18.32 -3.50
N TRP A 359 15.41 -19.64 -3.58
CA TRP A 359 15.40 -20.51 -2.39
C TRP A 359 16.60 -20.27 -1.47
N ALA A 360 17.80 -20.06 -2.01
CA ALA A 360 18.99 -19.73 -1.22
C ALA A 360 18.79 -18.40 -0.45
N LEU A 361 18.22 -17.39 -1.09
CA LEU A 361 17.85 -16.12 -0.43
C LEU A 361 16.81 -16.35 0.69
N MET A 362 15.82 -17.22 0.46
CA MET A 362 14.81 -17.53 1.48
C MET A 362 15.45 -18.15 2.73
N VAL A 363 16.36 -19.12 2.55
CA VAL A 363 17.09 -19.73 3.65
C VAL A 363 17.94 -18.67 4.37
N LEU A 364 18.68 -17.85 3.63
CA LEU A 364 19.53 -16.79 4.20
C LEU A 364 18.73 -15.81 5.06
N VAL A 365 17.61 -15.29 4.54
CA VAL A 365 16.73 -14.34 5.24
C VAL A 365 16.12 -14.97 6.49
N THR A 366 15.70 -16.24 6.39
CA THR A 366 15.14 -16.97 7.54
C THR A 366 16.17 -17.18 8.63
N VAL A 367 17.38 -17.64 8.29
CA VAL A 367 18.49 -17.83 9.24
C VAL A 367 18.87 -16.50 9.89
N ALA A 368 19.02 -15.43 9.09
CA ALA A 368 19.30 -14.08 9.61
C ALA A 368 18.20 -13.58 10.55
N GLY A 369 16.94 -13.86 10.26
CA GLY A 369 15.81 -13.52 11.11
C GLY A 369 15.83 -14.24 12.45
N VAL A 370 16.00 -15.54 12.41
CA VAL A 370 16.06 -16.39 13.62
C VAL A 370 17.25 -15.98 14.50
N THR A 371 18.44 -15.82 13.93
CA THR A 371 19.64 -15.40 14.69
C THR A 371 19.44 -14.03 15.34
N THR A 372 18.86 -13.06 14.61
CA THR A 372 18.56 -11.73 15.17
C THR A 372 17.58 -11.81 16.33
N LEU A 373 16.52 -12.64 16.22
CA LEU A 373 15.54 -12.82 17.30
C LEU A 373 16.14 -13.53 18.52
N CYS A 374 17.03 -14.52 18.33
CA CYS A 374 17.73 -15.18 19.41
C CYS A 374 18.63 -14.22 20.18
N VAL A 375 19.43 -13.42 19.46
CA VAL A 375 20.35 -12.43 20.07
C VAL A 375 19.61 -11.32 20.82
N ARG A 376 18.38 -10.96 20.40
CA ARG A 376 17.58 -9.95 21.12
C ARG A 376 16.94 -10.46 22.41
N ARG A 377 16.87 -11.78 22.61
CA ARG A 377 16.31 -12.40 23.83
C ARG A 377 17.35 -12.64 24.91
N THR A 378 18.63 -12.65 24.56
CA THR A 378 19.79 -12.68 25.49
C THR A 378 20.22 -11.26 25.85
#